data_821754d65e4b43c783023102ec17f3e9
#
_entry.id   821754d65e4b43c783023102ec17f3e9
#
_cell.length_a   1.000
_cell.length_b   1.000
_cell.length_c   1.000
_cell.angle_alpha   90.00
_cell.angle_beta   90.00
_cell.angle_gamma   90.00
#
_symmetry.space_group_name_H-M   'P 1'
#
loop_
_entity.id
_entity.type
_entity.pdbx_description
1 polymer ?
#
loop_
_entity_poly.entity_id
_entity_poly.type
_entity_poly.pdbx_seq_one_letter_code
_entity_poly.pdbx_strand_id
1 'polypeptide(L)'
;MSYTTYLFDFDYTLADSSCGIILCFRNVLQRHNYTDVTDDAIKRTIGKTLEESFSILTGIIDTEQLAALRKEYSKESDQYMNINTHLFDDTLPTLLKLKKEGNRIGIISTKYRFRIQDFMKKQL
;
A
#
# COMPACT_ATOMS: atom_id res chain seq x y z
N MET A 1 22.80 9.71 26.25
CA MET A 1 22.36 10.22 24.94
C MET A 1 20.95 9.70 24.64
N SER A 2 20.01 10.59 24.42
CA SER A 2 18.65 10.19 24.07
C SER A 2 18.44 10.26 22.56
N TYR A 3 17.62 9.38 22.03
CA TYR A 3 17.17 9.41 20.65
C TYR A 3 15.67 9.21 20.62
N THR A 4 15.06 9.70 19.55
CA THR A 4 13.62 9.59 19.32
C THR A 4 13.36 8.53 18.25
N THR A 5 12.28 7.79 18.40
CA THR A 5 11.80 6.89 17.35
C THR A 5 10.69 7.58 16.59
N TYR A 6 10.83 7.65 15.27
CA TYR A 6 9.80 8.18 14.38
C TYR A 6 9.13 7.02 13.65
N LEU A 7 7.81 6.98 13.71
CA LEU A 7 7.00 5.96 13.05
C LEU A 7 6.21 6.62 11.91
N PHE A 8 6.35 6.06 10.72
CA PHE A 8 5.69 6.58 9.52
C PHE A 8 4.75 5.55 8.93
N ASP A 9 3.61 5.99 8.43
CA ASP A 9 2.82 5.17 7.52
C ASP A 9 3.55 5.13 6.16
N PHE A 10 3.35 4.07 5.38
CA PHE A 10 4.02 3.93 4.10
C PHE A 10 3.21 4.56 2.96
N ASP A 11 2.01 4.06 2.70
CA ASP A 11 1.18 4.54 1.60
C ASP A 11 0.72 5.98 1.86
N TYR A 12 0.98 6.87 0.91
CA TYR A 12 0.68 8.30 0.95
C TYR A 12 1.48 9.11 1.97
N THR A 13 2.36 8.51 2.73
CA THR A 13 3.25 9.23 3.65
C THR A 13 4.68 9.20 3.15
N LEU A 14 5.23 8.02 2.92
CA LEU A 14 6.60 7.86 2.41
C LEU A 14 6.62 7.64 0.90
N ALA A 15 5.61 6.99 0.36
CA ALA A 15 5.56 6.62 -1.04
C ALA A 15 4.17 6.85 -1.62
N ASP A 16 4.14 7.24 -2.89
CA ASP A 16 2.92 7.28 -3.68
C ASP A 16 2.78 5.95 -4.43
N SER A 17 1.94 5.08 -3.90
CA SER A 17 1.61 3.80 -4.49
C SER A 17 0.20 3.79 -5.11
N SER A 18 -0.44 4.95 -5.23
CA SER A 18 -1.84 5.05 -5.67
C SER A 18 -2.07 4.42 -7.04
N CYS A 19 -1.18 4.65 -8.00
CA CYS A 19 -1.33 4.07 -9.33
C CYS A 19 -1.31 2.54 -9.29
N GLY A 20 -0.39 1.96 -8.53
CA GLY A 20 -0.29 0.52 -8.35
C GLY A 20 -1.49 -0.07 -7.63
N ILE A 21 -1.94 0.58 -6.56
CA ILE A 21 -3.11 0.16 -5.79
C ILE A 21 -4.36 0.18 -6.66
N ILE A 22 -4.60 1.28 -7.36
CA ILE A 22 -5.76 1.42 -8.24
C ILE A 22 -5.73 0.35 -9.33
N LEU A 23 -4.59 0.14 -9.98
CA LEU A 23 -4.44 -0.86 -11.03
C LEU A 23 -4.76 -2.27 -10.51
N CYS A 24 -4.20 -2.64 -9.35
CA CYS A 24 -4.42 -3.96 -8.76
C CYS A 24 -5.89 -4.18 -8.40
N PHE A 25 -6.53 -3.22 -7.73
CA PHE A 25 -7.96 -3.31 -7.44
C PHE A 25 -8.78 -3.37 -8.72
N ARG A 26 -8.47 -2.51 -9.69
CA ARG A 26 -9.21 -2.44 -10.95
C ARG A 26 -9.18 -3.77 -11.68
N ASN A 27 -8.01 -4.40 -11.78
CA ASN A 27 -7.87 -5.69 -12.46
C ASN A 27 -8.72 -6.78 -11.79
N VAL A 28 -8.69 -6.87 -10.47
CA VAL A 28 -9.50 -7.85 -9.73
C VAL A 28 -10.99 -7.55 -9.88
N LEU A 29 -11.38 -6.29 -9.69
CA LEU A 29 -12.79 -5.89 -9.76
C LEU A 29 -13.38 -6.14 -11.16
N GLN A 30 -12.65 -5.81 -12.22
CA GLN A 30 -13.11 -6.04 -13.59
C GLN A 30 -13.25 -7.53 -13.90
N ARG A 31 -12.36 -8.36 -13.38
CA ARG A 31 -12.42 -9.81 -13.55
C ARG A 31 -13.71 -10.39 -12.98
N HIS A 32 -14.26 -9.77 -11.95
CA HIS A 32 -15.49 -10.18 -11.29
C HIS A 32 -16.69 -9.30 -11.66
N ASN A 33 -16.59 -8.52 -12.76
CA ASN A 33 -17.64 -7.68 -13.31
C ASN A 33 -18.06 -6.49 -12.44
N TYR A 34 -17.20 -6.02 -11.55
CA TYR A 34 -17.41 -4.79 -10.79
C TYR A 34 -16.79 -3.61 -11.55
N THR A 35 -17.45 -3.19 -12.62
CA THR A 35 -16.94 -2.17 -13.54
C THR A 35 -17.35 -0.75 -13.17
N ASP A 36 -18.32 -0.59 -12.27
CA ASP A 36 -18.84 0.73 -11.88
C ASP A 36 -18.08 1.37 -10.72
N VAL A 37 -17.09 0.70 -10.15
CA VAL A 37 -16.28 1.22 -9.04
C VAL A 37 -15.33 2.28 -9.59
N THR A 38 -15.38 3.48 -9.02
CA THR A 38 -14.54 4.60 -9.44
C THR A 38 -13.15 4.54 -8.79
N ASP A 39 -12.19 5.21 -9.42
CA ASP A 39 -10.84 5.34 -8.85
C ASP A 39 -10.90 6.06 -7.50
N ASP A 40 -11.76 7.07 -7.36
CA ASP A 40 -11.92 7.77 -6.08
C ASP A 40 -12.44 6.85 -4.97
N ALA A 41 -13.38 5.97 -5.30
CA ALA A 41 -13.86 4.98 -4.33
C ALA A 41 -12.74 4.06 -3.87
N ILE A 42 -11.89 3.60 -4.78
CA ILE A 42 -10.71 2.79 -4.46
C ILE A 42 -9.76 3.58 -3.55
N LYS A 43 -9.45 4.81 -3.89
CA LYS A 43 -8.55 5.66 -3.12
C LYS A 43 -9.02 5.85 -1.68
N ARG A 44 -10.32 5.95 -1.45
CA ARG A 44 -10.89 6.13 -0.10
C ARG A 44 -10.68 4.92 0.79
N THR A 45 -10.38 3.75 0.23
CA THR A 45 -10.12 2.53 1.01
C THR A 45 -8.65 2.36 1.38
N ILE A 46 -7.75 3.18 0.83
CA ILE A 46 -6.31 3.04 1.09
C ILE A 46 -6.03 3.26 2.58
N GLY A 47 -5.26 2.35 3.17
CA GLY A 47 -5.00 2.33 4.61
C GLY A 47 -5.85 1.32 5.38
N LYS A 48 -6.93 0.83 4.78
CA LYS A 48 -7.73 -0.26 5.35
C LYS A 48 -7.15 -1.61 4.96
N THR A 49 -7.60 -2.69 5.60
CA THR A 49 -7.21 -4.04 5.16
C THR A 49 -7.80 -4.32 3.78
N LEU A 50 -7.22 -5.26 3.05
CA LEU A 50 -7.73 -5.63 1.73
C LEU A 50 -9.15 -6.19 1.81
N GLU A 51 -9.43 -7.00 2.82
CA GLU A 51 -10.77 -7.55 3.05
C GLU A 51 -11.80 -6.43 3.27
N GLU A 52 -11.49 -5.46 4.12
CA GLU A 52 -12.37 -4.30 4.35
C GLU A 52 -12.58 -3.51 3.08
N SER A 53 -11.53 -3.27 2.32
CA SER A 53 -11.59 -2.52 1.07
C SER A 53 -12.47 -3.22 0.05
N PHE A 54 -12.28 -4.52 -0.17
CA PHE A 54 -13.11 -5.28 -1.09
C PHE A 54 -14.56 -5.35 -0.63
N SER A 55 -14.80 -5.47 0.68
CA SER A 55 -16.16 -5.45 1.21
C SER A 55 -16.85 -4.13 0.91
N ILE A 56 -16.18 -3.00 1.12
CA ILE A 56 -16.72 -1.67 0.83
C ILE A 56 -17.01 -1.51 -0.67
N LEU A 57 -16.10 -1.96 -1.51
CA LEU A 57 -16.19 -1.74 -2.96
C LEU A 57 -17.17 -2.68 -3.66
N THR A 58 -17.42 -3.86 -3.12
CA THR A 58 -18.26 -4.88 -3.75
C THR A 58 -19.56 -5.17 -3.02
N GLY A 59 -19.63 -4.85 -1.72
CA GLY A 59 -20.76 -5.25 -0.87
C GLY A 59 -20.68 -6.69 -0.37
N ILE A 60 -19.64 -7.43 -0.73
CA ILE A 60 -19.43 -8.80 -0.26
C ILE A 60 -19.07 -8.79 1.22
N ILE A 61 -19.70 -9.66 2.01
CA ILE A 61 -19.41 -9.81 3.43
C ILE A 61 -18.91 -11.20 3.79
N ASP A 62 -18.99 -12.15 2.86
CA ASP A 62 -18.51 -13.51 3.07
C ASP A 62 -16.98 -13.55 3.17
N THR A 63 -16.47 -14.06 4.31
CA THR A 63 -15.03 -14.05 4.60
C THR A 63 -14.22 -14.89 3.61
N GLU A 64 -14.78 -16.00 3.11
CA GLU A 64 -14.09 -16.86 2.13
C GLU A 64 -13.95 -16.15 0.79
N GLN A 65 -15.01 -15.47 0.33
CA GLN A 65 -14.97 -14.70 -0.90
C GLN A 65 -13.99 -13.54 -0.80
N LEU A 66 -13.98 -12.83 0.32
CA LEU A 66 -13.04 -11.74 0.54
C LEU A 66 -11.60 -12.24 0.59
N ALA A 67 -11.35 -13.39 1.19
CA ALA A 67 -10.02 -13.99 1.21
C ALA A 67 -9.55 -14.38 -0.21
N ALA A 68 -10.46 -14.86 -1.06
CA ALA A 68 -10.14 -15.17 -2.44
C ALA A 68 -9.78 -13.91 -3.24
N LEU A 69 -10.52 -12.83 -3.05
CA LEU A 69 -10.22 -11.53 -3.69
C LEU A 69 -8.88 -10.99 -3.22
N ARG A 70 -8.56 -11.11 -1.93
CA ARG A 70 -7.26 -10.72 -1.40
C ARG A 70 -6.11 -11.48 -2.05
N LYS A 71 -6.28 -12.79 -2.27
CA LYS A 71 -5.27 -13.60 -2.94
C LYS A 71 -5.04 -13.15 -4.38
N GLU A 72 -6.11 -12.83 -5.11
CA GLU A 72 -5.99 -12.29 -6.46
C GLU A 72 -5.26 -10.95 -6.46
N TYR A 73 -5.61 -10.08 -5.53
CA TYR A 73 -4.92 -8.80 -5.38
C TYR A 73 -3.43 -9.00 -5.10
N SER A 74 -3.06 -9.96 -4.26
CA SER A 74 -1.67 -10.25 -3.96
C SER A 74 -0.88 -10.64 -5.21
N LYS A 75 -1.46 -11.43 -6.09
CA LYS A 75 -0.84 -11.79 -7.37
C LYS A 75 -0.65 -10.57 -8.27
N GLU A 76 -1.65 -9.69 -8.33
CA GLU A 76 -1.53 -8.43 -9.06
C GLU A 76 -0.42 -7.56 -8.48
N SER A 77 -0.34 -7.48 -7.15
CA SER A 77 0.69 -6.70 -6.48
C SER A 77 2.10 -7.21 -6.78
N ASP A 78 2.28 -8.53 -6.88
CA ASP A 78 3.58 -9.10 -7.23
C ASP A 78 4.08 -8.59 -8.58
N GLN A 79 3.17 -8.35 -9.52
CA GLN A 79 3.52 -7.90 -10.87
C GLN A 79 3.59 -6.38 -11.00
N TYR A 80 2.67 -5.64 -10.38
CA TYR A 80 2.44 -4.25 -10.74
C TYR A 80 2.70 -3.23 -9.65
N MET A 81 2.76 -3.63 -8.37
CA MET A 81 2.80 -2.66 -7.28
C MET A 81 4.09 -1.83 -7.27
N ASN A 82 5.25 -2.48 -7.22
CA ASN A 82 6.52 -1.76 -7.06
C ASN A 82 6.89 -0.92 -8.27
N ILE A 83 6.55 -1.37 -9.48
CA ILE A 83 6.84 -0.59 -10.69
C ILE A 83 5.92 0.64 -10.83
N ASN A 84 4.81 0.66 -10.09
CA ASN A 84 3.87 1.77 -10.07
C ASN A 84 3.87 2.53 -8.73
N THR A 85 4.93 2.36 -7.94
CA THR A 85 5.12 3.03 -6.65
C THR A 85 6.41 3.83 -6.70
N HIS A 86 6.38 5.04 -6.16
CA HIS A 86 7.58 5.88 -6.06
C HIS A 86 7.54 6.69 -4.77
N LEU A 87 8.72 6.96 -4.23
CA LEU A 87 8.83 7.80 -3.03
C LEU A 87 8.47 9.24 -3.39
N PHE A 88 7.88 9.97 -2.43
CA PHE A 88 7.74 11.40 -2.57
C PHE A 88 9.13 12.05 -2.59
N ASP A 89 9.25 13.21 -3.23
CA ASP A 89 10.53 13.89 -3.45
C ASP A 89 11.30 14.17 -2.17
N ASP A 90 10.60 14.46 -1.08
CA ASP A 90 11.21 14.80 0.21
C ASP A 90 11.38 13.59 1.15
N THR A 91 10.94 12.40 0.76
CA THR A 91 10.99 11.23 1.63
C THR A 91 12.41 10.82 1.98
N LEU A 92 13.25 10.54 0.98
CA LEU A 92 14.64 10.12 1.24
C LEU A 92 15.45 11.20 1.97
N PRO A 93 15.42 12.47 1.57
CA PRO A 93 16.12 13.52 2.31
C PRO A 93 15.70 13.59 3.77
N THR A 94 14.39 13.49 4.05
CA THR A 94 13.86 13.54 5.42
C THR A 94 14.32 12.34 6.24
N LEU A 95 14.22 11.12 5.71
CA LEU A 95 14.65 9.92 6.42
C LEU A 95 16.14 9.92 6.69
N LEU A 96 16.94 10.33 5.71
CA LEU A 96 18.39 10.41 5.86
C LEU A 96 18.78 11.44 6.92
N LYS A 97 18.11 12.58 6.95
CA LYS A 97 18.35 13.62 7.96
C LYS A 97 18.04 13.11 9.36
N LEU A 98 16.89 12.46 9.55
CA LEU A 98 16.50 11.92 10.86
C LEU A 98 17.48 10.87 11.33
N LYS A 99 17.91 9.98 10.43
CA LYS A 99 18.87 8.94 10.76
C LYS A 99 20.25 9.51 11.11
N LYS A 100 20.68 10.52 10.39
CA LYS A 100 21.95 11.21 10.65
C LYS A 100 21.95 11.89 12.02
N GLU A 101 20.80 12.35 12.49
CA GLU A 101 20.63 12.94 13.82
C GLU A 101 20.56 11.89 14.93
N GLY A 102 20.72 10.60 14.63
CA GLY A 102 20.73 9.52 15.60
C GLY A 102 19.36 8.96 15.94
N ASN A 103 18.32 9.28 15.19
CA ASN A 103 16.97 8.80 15.44
C ASN A 103 16.74 7.41 14.84
N ARG A 104 15.79 6.70 15.41
CA ARG A 104 15.30 5.44 14.88
C ARG A 104 14.09 5.71 13.99
N ILE A 105 13.95 4.94 12.92
CA ILE A 105 12.84 5.06 11.99
C ILE A 105 12.15 3.72 11.88
N GLY A 106 10.83 3.72 12.01
CA GLY A 106 10.00 2.55 11.80
C GLY A 106 8.83 2.88 10.88
N ILE A 107 8.23 1.85 10.30
CA ILE A 107 7.07 1.97 9.43
C ILE A 107 5.93 1.17 10.01
N ILE A 108 4.76 1.80 10.15
CA ILE A 108 3.51 1.15 10.57
C ILE A 108 2.56 1.22 9.38
N SER A 109 2.09 0.05 8.90
CA SER A 109 1.23 0.01 7.71
C SER A 109 0.37 -1.24 7.71
N THR A 110 -0.77 -1.18 7.01
CA THR A 110 -1.58 -2.36 6.70
C THR A 110 -0.99 -3.18 5.55
N LYS A 111 0.00 -2.63 4.83
CA LYS A 111 0.72 -3.34 3.77
C LYS A 111 1.62 -4.43 4.37
N TYR A 112 1.78 -5.54 3.67
CA TYR A 112 2.67 -6.60 4.10
C TYR A 112 4.12 -6.11 4.19
N ARG A 113 4.80 -6.50 5.28
CA ARG A 113 6.16 -6.09 5.57
C ARG A 113 7.13 -6.41 4.42
N PHE A 114 7.02 -7.60 3.84
CA PHE A 114 7.95 -8.01 2.78
C PHE A 114 7.86 -7.11 1.54
N ARG A 115 6.67 -6.58 1.24
CA ARG A 115 6.48 -5.68 0.09
C ARG A 115 7.18 -4.35 0.30
N ILE A 116 7.09 -3.82 1.51
CA ILE A 116 7.78 -2.57 1.86
C ILE A 116 9.28 -2.78 1.82
N GLN A 117 9.77 -3.90 2.39
CA GLN A 117 11.19 -4.22 2.40
C GLN A 117 11.74 -4.38 0.98
N ASP A 118 11.04 -5.10 0.10
CA ASP A 118 11.46 -5.28 -1.29
C ASP A 118 11.52 -3.96 -2.02
N PHE A 119 10.52 -3.10 -1.84
CA PHE A 119 10.49 -1.78 -2.44
C PHE A 119 11.66 -0.93 -1.96
N MET A 120 11.88 -0.85 -0.64
CA MET A 120 12.93 0.00 -0.07
C MET A 120 14.34 -0.45 -0.47
N LYS A 121 14.57 -1.75 -0.61
CA LYS A 121 15.85 -2.26 -1.12
C LYS A 121 16.20 -1.72 -2.49
N LYS A 122 15.21 -1.56 -3.35
CA LYS A 122 15.41 -1.03 -4.72
C LYS A 122 15.64 0.47 -4.74
N GLN A 123 15.28 1.19 -3.67
CA GLN A 123 15.47 2.64 -3.56
C GLN A 123 16.84 3.02 -3.00
N LEU A 124 17.50 2.10 -2.36
CA LEU A 124 18.82 2.30 -1.75
C LEU A 124 19.91 1.65 -2.62
#